data_000a620d890b19aa5d3d7c7cd1d30417
#
_entry.id   000a620d890b19aa5d3d7c7cd1d30417
#
_cell.length_a   1.000
_cell.length_b   1.000
_cell.length_c   1.000
_cell.angle_alpha   90.00
_cell.angle_beta   90.00
_cell.angle_gamma   90.00
#
_symmetry.space_group_name_H-M   'P 1'
#
loop_
_entity.id
_entity.type
_entity.pdbx_description
1 polymer ?
#
loop_
_entity_poly.entity_id
_entity_poly.type
_entity_poly.pdbx_seq_one_letter_code
_entity_poly.pdbx_strand_id
1 'polypeptide(L)'
;LKFDHIIDCKISRKFPSTIDITIYEREPIALISSDELIILDSEGVCLPVEYCDLSLPILSNFKSNPELYPKGSTTASTNVLSSINLMKFTKDNHSIIYDNISEFVFNEDSEYEIILKNGRTRIFLGSQNLQLKIKYLESFQEALKEEKNITDYRYIDLRFNNQVIVKEA
;
A
#
# COMPACT_ATOMS: atom_id res chain seq x y z
N LEU A 1 10.14 -28.30 1.61
CA LEU A 1 9.31 -27.35 2.32
C LEU A 1 9.50 -25.99 1.64
N LYS A 2 8.44 -25.40 1.11
CA LYS A 2 8.44 -24.05 0.57
C LYS A 2 7.87 -23.13 1.66
N PHE A 3 8.62 -22.14 2.02
CA PHE A 3 8.19 -21.13 3.01
C PHE A 3 7.81 -19.87 2.23
N ASP A 4 6.53 -19.63 2.05
CA ASP A 4 6.02 -18.57 1.18
C ASP A 4 6.34 -17.15 1.67
N HIS A 5 6.71 -17.00 2.96
CA HIS A 5 7.14 -15.75 3.59
C HIS A 5 8.64 -15.48 3.49
N ILE A 6 9.44 -16.38 2.92
CA ILE A 6 10.89 -16.22 2.79
C ILE A 6 11.24 -15.81 1.36
N ILE A 7 11.97 -14.70 1.21
CA ILE A 7 12.52 -14.25 -0.07
C ILE A 7 13.77 -15.02 -0.41
N ASP A 8 14.72 -15.10 0.55
CA ASP A 8 16.05 -15.65 0.34
C ASP A 8 16.63 -16.20 1.65
N CYS A 9 17.59 -17.11 1.51
CA CYS A 9 18.32 -17.68 2.64
C CYS A 9 19.79 -17.81 2.29
N LYS A 10 20.65 -17.14 3.05
CA LYS A 10 22.12 -17.26 2.92
C LYS A 10 22.65 -18.16 4.00
N ILE A 11 23.43 -19.17 3.58
CA ILE A 11 24.10 -20.10 4.50
C ILE A 11 25.59 -19.93 4.34
N SER A 12 26.30 -19.67 5.44
CA SER A 12 27.74 -19.60 5.46
C SER A 12 28.33 -20.46 6.59
N ARG A 13 29.53 -21.02 6.35
CA ARG A 13 30.21 -21.83 7.34
C ARG A 13 31.40 -21.05 7.90
N LYS A 14 31.42 -20.93 9.24
CA LYS A 14 32.57 -20.41 10.01
C LYS A 14 33.28 -21.56 10.67
N PHE A 15 34.56 -21.76 10.33
CA PHE A 15 35.38 -22.77 10.98
C PHE A 15 35.58 -22.47 12.49
N PRO A 16 35.69 -23.52 13.36
CA PRO A 16 35.70 -24.94 12.99
C PRO A 16 34.31 -25.61 12.87
N SER A 17 33.25 -25.08 13.51
CA SER A 17 31.99 -25.85 13.71
C SER A 17 30.72 -25.02 13.65
N THR A 18 30.76 -23.76 13.19
CA THR A 18 29.59 -22.87 13.16
C THR A 18 29.01 -22.78 11.75
N ILE A 19 27.69 -22.82 11.66
CA ILE A 19 26.92 -22.50 10.45
C ILE A 19 26.09 -21.25 10.76
N ASP A 20 26.28 -20.20 9.98
CA ASP A 20 25.45 -19.00 10.01
C ASP A 20 24.36 -19.12 8.95
N ILE A 21 23.12 -18.89 9.35
CA ILE A 21 21.96 -18.87 8.47
C ILE A 21 21.33 -17.48 8.59
N THR A 22 21.26 -16.75 7.48
CA THR A 22 20.57 -15.46 7.38
C THR A 22 19.32 -15.64 6.53
N ILE A 23 18.17 -15.34 7.09
CA ILE A 23 16.86 -15.45 6.42
C ILE A 23 16.39 -14.04 6.10
N TYR A 24 15.92 -13.84 4.87
CA TYR A 24 15.29 -12.60 4.41
C TYR A 24 13.80 -12.89 4.24
N GLU A 25 12.99 -12.27 5.07
CA GLU A 25 11.54 -12.45 5.06
C GLU A 25 10.85 -11.42 4.18
N ARG A 26 9.67 -11.75 3.65
CA ARG A 26 8.80 -10.84 2.93
C ARG A 26 8.10 -9.92 3.92
N GLU A 27 8.09 -8.63 3.60
CA GLU A 27 7.37 -7.63 4.39
C GLU A 27 6.01 -7.35 3.77
N PRO A 28 4.92 -7.54 4.51
CA PRO A 28 3.59 -7.21 4.03
C PRO A 28 3.45 -5.69 3.86
N ILE A 29 2.67 -5.27 2.84
CA ILE A 29 2.43 -3.87 2.51
C ILE A 29 0.95 -3.52 2.47
N ALA A 30 0.08 -4.47 2.19
CA ALA A 30 -1.35 -4.24 2.06
C ALA A 30 -2.18 -5.48 2.38
N LEU A 31 -3.46 -5.23 2.67
CA LEU A 31 -4.48 -6.24 2.89
C LEU A 31 -5.58 -6.10 1.85
N ILE A 32 -6.17 -7.22 1.41
CA ILE A 32 -7.47 -7.23 0.73
C ILE A 32 -8.46 -7.92 1.66
N SER A 33 -9.54 -7.20 2.00
CA SER A 33 -10.65 -7.75 2.77
C SER A 33 -11.67 -8.36 1.80
N SER A 34 -11.72 -9.68 1.76
CA SER A 34 -12.70 -10.46 1.01
C SER A 34 -13.28 -11.52 1.95
N ASP A 35 -13.83 -12.62 1.42
CA ASP A 35 -14.30 -13.76 2.23
C ASP A 35 -13.15 -14.36 3.07
N GLU A 36 -11.93 -14.34 2.52
CA GLU A 36 -10.70 -14.62 3.26
C GLU A 36 -9.81 -13.36 3.22
N LEU A 37 -9.09 -13.12 4.32
CA LEU A 37 -8.09 -12.05 4.37
C LEU A 37 -6.88 -12.43 3.51
N ILE A 38 -6.55 -11.57 2.55
CA ILE A 38 -5.40 -11.73 1.67
C ILE A 38 -4.36 -10.69 2.05
N ILE A 39 -3.14 -11.14 2.31
CA ILE A 39 -2.01 -10.30 2.65
C ILE A 39 -1.08 -10.24 1.45
N LEU A 40 -0.60 -9.06 1.11
CA LEU A 40 0.28 -8.85 -0.04
C LEU A 40 1.58 -8.18 0.39
N ASP A 41 2.70 -8.66 -0.15
CA ASP A 41 3.98 -7.97 -0.03
C ASP A 41 4.18 -6.90 -1.12
N SER A 42 5.34 -6.25 -1.10
CA SER A 42 5.70 -5.19 -2.06
C SER A 42 5.92 -5.67 -3.50
N GLU A 43 5.92 -6.99 -3.76
CA GLU A 43 5.99 -7.63 -5.08
C GLU A 43 4.64 -8.21 -5.51
N GLY A 44 3.60 -8.02 -4.66
CA GLY A 44 2.25 -8.55 -4.88
C GLY A 44 2.14 -10.05 -4.60
N VAL A 45 3.06 -10.63 -3.83
CA VAL A 45 2.99 -12.04 -3.43
C VAL A 45 1.98 -12.19 -2.29
N CYS A 46 1.10 -13.19 -2.42
CA CYS A 46 0.09 -13.51 -1.41
C CYS A 46 0.73 -14.29 -0.26
N LEU A 47 0.75 -13.67 0.93
CA LEU A 47 1.38 -14.21 2.14
C LEU A 47 0.37 -14.97 3.01
N PRO A 48 0.86 -15.92 3.85
CA PRO A 48 0.05 -16.58 4.87
C PRO A 48 -0.47 -15.60 5.93
N VAL A 49 -1.67 -15.87 6.48
CA VAL A 49 -2.37 -14.97 7.43
C VAL A 49 -1.64 -14.83 8.76
N GLU A 50 -0.83 -15.80 9.14
CA GLU A 50 -0.04 -15.81 10.37
C GLU A 50 0.97 -14.64 10.46
N TYR A 51 1.28 -13.99 9.33
CA TYR A 51 2.20 -12.86 9.23
C TYR A 51 1.48 -11.52 9.11
N CYS A 52 0.24 -11.44 9.59
CA CYS A 52 -0.60 -10.25 9.43
C CYS A 52 -0.29 -9.18 10.48
N ASP A 53 0.13 -8.01 10.04
CA ASP A 53 -0.04 -6.77 10.77
C ASP A 53 -1.34 -6.09 10.32
N LEU A 54 -2.34 -6.07 11.19
CA LEU A 54 -3.66 -5.47 10.91
C LEU A 54 -3.62 -3.94 10.79
N SER A 55 -2.48 -3.30 11.02
CA SER A 55 -2.30 -1.85 10.84
C SER A 55 -2.06 -1.44 9.38
N LEU A 56 -1.87 -2.41 8.49
CA LEU A 56 -1.61 -2.17 7.06
C LEU A 56 -2.83 -1.57 6.35
N PRO A 57 -2.60 -0.77 5.30
CA PRO A 57 -3.67 -0.26 4.44
C PRO A 57 -4.47 -1.38 3.78
N ILE A 58 -5.77 -1.15 3.62
CA ILE A 58 -6.68 -2.09 2.96
C ILE A 58 -6.84 -1.67 1.49
N LEU A 59 -6.71 -2.62 0.57
CA LEU A 59 -7.13 -2.47 -0.82
C LEU A 59 -8.62 -2.78 -0.94
N SER A 60 -9.42 -1.77 -1.27
CA SER A 60 -10.89 -1.85 -1.34
C SER A 60 -11.41 -1.82 -2.78
N ASN A 61 -12.52 -2.50 -3.02
CA ASN A 61 -13.21 -2.62 -4.32
C ASN A 61 -12.42 -3.40 -5.39
N PHE A 62 -11.48 -4.24 -4.99
CA PHE A 62 -10.83 -5.17 -5.90
C PHE A 62 -11.62 -6.48 -6.00
N LYS A 63 -11.53 -7.12 -7.18
CA LYS A 63 -12.19 -8.43 -7.38
C LYS A 63 -11.64 -9.45 -6.39
N SER A 64 -12.53 -10.16 -5.71
CA SER A 64 -12.20 -11.16 -4.69
C SER A 64 -12.13 -12.59 -5.22
N ASN A 65 -12.07 -12.81 -6.56
CA ASN A 65 -11.93 -14.15 -7.11
C ASN A 65 -10.63 -14.81 -6.59
N PRO A 66 -10.71 -15.94 -5.86
CA PRO A 66 -9.55 -16.63 -5.27
C PRO A 66 -8.47 -17.00 -6.29
N GLU A 67 -8.83 -17.26 -7.55
CA GLU A 67 -7.87 -17.57 -8.62
C GLU A 67 -6.89 -16.42 -8.92
N LEU A 68 -7.25 -15.18 -8.56
CA LEU A 68 -6.38 -14.02 -8.71
C LEU A 68 -5.30 -13.95 -7.63
N TYR A 69 -5.45 -14.71 -6.54
CA TYR A 69 -4.60 -14.61 -5.35
C TYR A 69 -4.01 -15.97 -4.93
N PRO A 70 -3.18 -16.58 -5.77
CA PRO A 70 -2.57 -17.87 -5.45
C PRO A 70 -1.58 -17.72 -4.28
N LYS A 71 -1.78 -18.49 -3.20
CA LYS A 71 -0.92 -18.46 -2.00
C LYS A 71 0.54 -18.72 -2.35
N GLY A 72 1.44 -17.90 -1.81
CA GLY A 72 2.88 -17.99 -2.05
C GLY A 72 3.32 -17.61 -3.47
N SER A 73 2.47 -16.96 -4.24
CA SER A 73 2.76 -16.49 -5.59
C SER A 73 2.23 -15.08 -5.80
N THR A 74 2.74 -14.39 -6.83
CA THR A 74 2.29 -13.05 -7.18
C THR A 74 0.85 -13.08 -7.67
N THR A 75 0.05 -12.11 -7.22
CA THR A 75 -1.34 -11.97 -7.66
C THR A 75 -1.45 -11.83 -9.18
N ALA A 76 -2.47 -12.44 -9.77
CA ALA A 76 -2.79 -12.31 -11.19
C ALA A 76 -3.59 -11.02 -11.52
N SER A 77 -3.99 -10.25 -10.51
CA SER A 77 -4.74 -9.00 -10.70
C SER A 77 -3.81 -7.84 -11.05
N THR A 78 -3.89 -7.36 -12.29
CA THR A 78 -3.08 -6.21 -12.77
C THR A 78 -3.40 -4.92 -12.01
N ASN A 79 -4.66 -4.71 -11.62
CA ASN A 79 -5.07 -3.53 -10.86
C ASN A 79 -4.49 -3.58 -9.44
N VAL A 80 -4.46 -4.75 -8.81
CA VAL A 80 -3.82 -4.93 -7.50
C VAL A 80 -2.32 -4.69 -7.61
N LEU A 81 -1.64 -5.23 -8.62
CA LEU A 81 -0.21 -4.98 -8.84
C LEU A 81 0.09 -3.49 -9.04
N SER A 82 -0.74 -2.78 -9.80
CA SER A 82 -0.59 -1.34 -9.99
C SER A 82 -0.74 -0.58 -8.67
N SER A 83 -1.70 -0.98 -7.84
CA SER A 83 -1.91 -0.41 -6.51
C SER A 83 -0.72 -0.69 -5.58
N ILE A 84 -0.22 -1.91 -5.55
CA ILE A 84 0.97 -2.29 -4.76
C ILE A 84 2.19 -1.47 -5.19
N ASN A 85 2.41 -1.28 -6.49
CA ASN A 85 3.51 -0.46 -7.00
C ASN A 85 3.39 1.00 -6.54
N LEU A 86 2.19 1.57 -6.53
CA LEU A 86 1.96 2.93 -6.04
C LEU A 86 2.14 3.00 -4.52
N MET A 87 1.66 2.02 -3.77
CA MET A 87 1.85 1.93 -2.32
C MET A 87 3.32 1.79 -1.95
N LYS A 88 4.07 0.94 -2.66
CA LYS A 88 5.51 0.80 -2.50
C LYS A 88 6.21 2.14 -2.75
N PHE A 89 5.91 2.79 -3.87
CA PHE A 89 6.44 4.12 -4.18
C PHE A 89 6.14 5.11 -3.04
N THR A 90 4.91 5.11 -2.52
CA THR A 90 4.50 6.00 -1.42
C THR A 90 5.24 5.66 -0.13
N LYS A 91 5.37 4.37 0.22
CA LYS A 91 6.12 3.92 1.40
C LYS A 91 7.59 4.34 1.32
N ASP A 92 8.23 4.12 0.19
CA ASP A 92 9.68 4.34 0.01
C ASP A 92 10.05 5.83 -0.07
N ASN A 93 9.17 6.69 -0.59
CA ASN A 93 9.47 8.10 -0.85
C ASN A 93 8.67 9.08 0.00
N HIS A 94 7.51 8.69 0.52
CA HIS A 94 6.53 9.53 1.21
C HIS A 94 5.94 8.77 2.41
N SER A 95 6.81 8.25 3.30
CA SER A 95 6.43 7.34 4.39
C SER A 95 5.38 7.94 5.32
N ILE A 96 5.44 9.24 5.62
CA ILE A 96 4.45 9.94 6.47
C ILE A 96 3.05 9.83 5.85
N ILE A 97 2.92 9.95 4.53
CA ILE A 97 1.63 9.79 3.84
C ILE A 97 1.20 8.32 3.92
N TYR A 98 2.10 7.39 3.61
CA TYR A 98 1.81 5.95 3.64
C TYR A 98 1.29 5.51 5.02
N ASP A 99 1.94 5.92 6.10
CA ASP A 99 1.58 5.56 7.47
C ASP A 99 0.19 6.07 7.88
N ASN A 100 -0.30 7.11 7.22
CA ASN A 100 -1.62 7.68 7.43
C ASN A 100 -2.71 7.06 6.52
N ILE A 101 -2.37 6.19 5.58
CA ILE A 101 -3.36 5.53 4.70
C ILE A 101 -4.10 4.44 5.49
N SER A 102 -5.42 4.52 5.49
CA SER A 102 -6.31 3.45 5.95
C SER A 102 -6.73 2.54 4.81
N GLU A 103 -7.18 3.13 3.71
CA GLU A 103 -7.67 2.39 2.56
C GLU A 103 -7.12 2.98 1.26
N PHE A 104 -6.89 2.07 0.31
CA PHE A 104 -6.58 2.38 -1.08
C PHE A 104 -7.70 1.81 -1.93
N VAL A 105 -8.51 2.69 -2.51
CA VAL A 105 -9.75 2.33 -3.20
C VAL A 105 -9.55 2.42 -4.71
N PHE A 106 -9.99 1.38 -5.42
CA PHE A 106 -10.10 1.39 -6.87
C PHE A 106 -11.57 1.43 -7.23
N ASN A 107 -12.07 2.55 -7.78
CA ASN A 107 -13.49 2.75 -8.03
C ASN A 107 -13.95 2.17 -9.38
N GLU A 108 -15.26 2.22 -9.65
CA GLU A 108 -15.87 1.70 -10.88
C GLU A 108 -15.42 2.46 -12.13
N ASP A 109 -15.02 3.72 -11.99
CA ASP A 109 -14.49 4.56 -13.08
C ASP A 109 -13.01 4.28 -13.38
N SER A 110 -12.42 3.25 -12.75
CA SER A 110 -11.00 2.90 -12.83
C SER A 110 -10.07 4.02 -12.30
N GLU A 111 -10.55 4.77 -11.32
CA GLU A 111 -9.80 5.80 -10.62
C GLU A 111 -9.35 5.33 -9.24
N TYR A 112 -8.25 5.90 -8.76
CA TYR A 112 -7.71 5.63 -7.44
C TYR A 112 -8.11 6.71 -6.45
N GLU A 113 -8.45 6.27 -5.24
CA GLU A 113 -8.69 7.12 -4.08
C GLU A 113 -7.89 6.60 -2.89
N ILE A 114 -7.52 7.50 -1.99
CA ILE A 114 -6.94 7.17 -0.69
C ILE A 114 -7.90 7.65 0.40
N ILE A 115 -8.08 6.83 1.44
CA ILE A 115 -8.78 7.24 2.65
C ILE A 115 -7.76 7.26 3.79
N LEU A 116 -7.66 8.36 4.51
CA LEU A 116 -6.75 8.51 5.64
C LEU A 116 -7.31 7.90 6.93
N LYS A 117 -6.42 7.43 7.81
CA LYS A 117 -6.76 6.84 9.13
C LYS A 117 -7.52 7.82 10.01
N ASN A 118 -6.98 9.03 10.14
CA ASN A 118 -7.56 10.08 10.97
C ASN A 118 -8.44 11.00 10.12
N GLY A 119 -9.64 11.33 10.61
CA GLY A 119 -10.56 12.23 9.92
C GLY A 119 -11.32 11.61 8.74
N ARG A 120 -10.91 10.43 8.25
CA ARG A 120 -11.46 9.76 7.05
C ARG A 120 -11.45 10.65 5.81
N THR A 121 -10.48 11.54 5.70
CA THR A 121 -10.29 12.39 4.52
C THR A 121 -10.14 11.53 3.27
N ARG A 122 -10.93 11.82 2.25
CA ARG A 122 -10.85 11.15 0.96
C ARG A 122 -9.96 11.95 0.02
N ILE A 123 -8.99 11.29 -0.60
CA ILE A 123 -8.06 11.91 -1.55
C ILE A 123 -8.31 11.30 -2.92
N PHE A 124 -8.85 12.08 -3.84
CA PHE A 124 -9.14 11.64 -5.20
C PHE A 124 -7.90 11.80 -6.07
N LEU A 125 -7.29 10.68 -6.46
CA LEU A 125 -6.10 10.68 -7.31
C LEU A 125 -6.44 10.60 -8.80
N GLY A 126 -7.57 9.96 -9.16
CA GLY A 126 -7.89 9.64 -10.56
C GLY A 126 -7.06 8.49 -11.09
N SER A 127 -6.83 8.44 -12.41
CA SER A 127 -6.19 7.30 -13.08
C SER A 127 -4.80 7.59 -13.67
N GLN A 128 -4.36 8.84 -13.70
CA GLN A 128 -3.12 9.25 -14.38
C GLN A 128 -2.17 9.98 -13.44
N ASN A 129 -0.86 9.86 -13.72
CA ASN A 129 0.22 10.58 -13.02
C ASN A 129 0.17 10.39 -11.49
N LEU A 130 -0.18 9.19 -11.03
CA LEU A 130 -0.46 8.90 -9.62
C LEU A 130 0.71 9.25 -8.70
N GLN A 131 1.93 8.87 -9.08
CA GLN A 131 3.13 9.20 -8.29
C GLN A 131 3.35 10.73 -8.16
N LEU A 132 3.08 11.48 -9.22
CA LEU A 132 3.17 12.94 -9.19
C LEU A 132 2.12 13.54 -8.24
N LYS A 133 0.92 12.95 -8.20
CA LYS A 133 -0.16 13.39 -7.30
C LYS A 133 0.14 13.10 -5.84
N ILE A 134 0.85 12.00 -5.54
CA ILE A 134 1.37 11.76 -4.18
C ILE A 134 2.37 12.86 -3.79
N LYS A 135 3.27 13.28 -4.70
CA LYS A 135 4.17 14.42 -4.44
C LYS A 135 3.41 15.73 -4.22
N TYR A 136 2.35 15.98 -5.00
CA TYR A 136 1.52 17.17 -4.78
C TYR A 136 0.81 17.14 -3.43
N LEU A 137 0.35 15.96 -3.00
CA LEU A 137 -0.25 15.80 -1.67
C LEU A 137 0.74 16.14 -0.56
N GLU A 138 1.99 15.66 -0.66
CA GLU A 138 3.04 15.98 0.30
C GLU A 138 3.35 17.48 0.31
N SER A 139 3.56 18.08 -0.86
CA SER A 139 3.78 19.53 -0.97
C SER A 139 2.61 20.35 -0.43
N PHE A 140 1.38 19.87 -0.62
CA PHE A 140 0.19 20.51 -0.05
C PHE A 140 0.20 20.40 1.48
N GLN A 141 0.52 19.22 2.04
CA GLN A 141 0.64 19.03 3.49
C GLN A 141 1.71 19.96 4.09
N GLU A 142 2.86 20.07 3.45
CA GLU A 142 3.92 20.99 3.88
C GLU A 142 3.49 22.47 3.84
N ALA A 143 2.71 22.84 2.82
CA ALA A 143 2.20 24.21 2.65
C ALA A 143 1.14 24.60 3.69
N LEU A 144 0.43 23.63 4.29
CA LEU A 144 -0.58 23.89 5.34
C LEU A 144 0.03 24.39 6.64
N LYS A 145 1.35 24.18 6.85
CA LYS A 145 2.09 24.56 8.05
C LYS A 145 1.48 23.94 9.33
N GLU A 146 1.78 24.56 10.48
CA GLU A 146 1.34 24.06 11.78
C GLU A 146 -0.17 24.33 12.08
N GLU A 147 -0.85 25.10 11.24
CA GLU A 147 -2.22 25.51 11.49
C GLU A 147 -3.28 24.50 11.08
N LYS A 148 -3.00 23.66 10.08
CA LYS A 148 -3.93 22.65 9.56
C LYS A 148 -3.21 21.38 9.10
N ASN A 149 -3.92 20.26 9.15
CA ASN A 149 -3.49 18.97 8.63
C ASN A 149 -4.36 18.54 7.45
N ILE A 150 -3.84 17.66 6.59
CA ILE A 150 -4.64 17.05 5.51
C ILE A 150 -5.85 16.28 6.05
N THR A 151 -5.81 15.86 7.31
CA THR A 151 -6.92 15.17 8.00
C THR A 151 -8.07 16.09 8.43
N ASP A 152 -7.89 17.41 8.35
CA ASP A 152 -8.92 18.41 8.69
C ASP A 152 -9.88 18.67 7.51
N TYR A 153 -9.62 18.02 6.38
CA TYR A 153 -10.45 18.14 5.19
C TYR A 153 -11.36 16.92 5.03
N ARG A 154 -12.59 17.17 4.58
CA ARG A 154 -13.51 16.10 4.17
C ARG A 154 -13.01 15.39 2.93
N TYR A 155 -12.47 16.16 1.97
CA TYR A 155 -11.80 15.60 0.81
C TYR A 155 -10.74 16.54 0.23
N ILE A 156 -9.80 15.95 -0.51
CA ILE A 156 -8.76 16.60 -1.30
C ILE A 156 -8.84 16.00 -2.70
N ASP A 157 -9.11 16.82 -3.73
CA ASP A 157 -9.19 16.35 -5.11
C ASP A 157 -7.97 16.82 -5.91
N LEU A 158 -7.19 15.84 -6.36
CA LEU A 158 -5.96 16.01 -7.14
C LEU A 158 -6.14 15.63 -8.62
N ARG A 159 -7.36 15.39 -9.07
CA ARG A 159 -7.63 14.98 -10.47
C ARG A 159 -7.37 16.08 -11.47
N PHE A 160 -7.46 17.30 -11.05
CA PHE A 160 -7.29 18.48 -11.91
C PHE A 160 -5.81 18.89 -12.02
N ASN A 161 -5.38 19.22 -13.23
CA ASN A 161 -4.00 19.65 -13.44
C ASN A 161 -3.74 21.02 -12.77
N ASN A 162 -2.62 21.09 -12.04
CA ASN A 162 -2.15 22.31 -11.37
C ASN A 162 -3.11 22.91 -10.34
N GLN A 163 -4.06 22.13 -9.83
CA GLN A 163 -5.02 22.57 -8.82
C GLN A 163 -5.22 21.50 -7.76
N VAL A 164 -5.32 21.92 -6.51
CA VAL A 164 -5.76 21.10 -5.38
C VAL A 164 -7.10 21.67 -4.93
N ILE A 165 -8.17 20.89 -5.10
CA ILE A 165 -9.50 21.30 -4.67
C ILE A 165 -9.77 20.63 -3.32
N VAL A 166 -10.16 21.41 -2.33
CA VAL A 166 -10.40 20.91 -0.97
C VAL A 166 -11.78 21.30 -0.46
N LYS A 167 -12.29 20.47 0.45
CA LYS A 167 -13.46 20.80 1.25
C LYS A 167 -13.13 20.53 2.71
N GLU A 168 -13.28 21.52 3.54
CA GLU A 168 -13.12 21.38 5.00
C GLU A 168 -14.20 20.45 5.59
N ALA A 169 -13.88 19.83 6.72
CA ALA A 169 -14.76 18.89 7.43
C ALA A 169 -15.93 19.59 8.14
#